data_27bb22adc534e13652763188c7b533ae
#
_entry.id   27bb22adc534e13652763188c7b533ae
#
_cell.length_a   1.000
_cell.length_b   1.000
_cell.length_c   1.000
_cell.angle_alpha   90.00
_cell.angle_beta   90.00
_cell.angle_gamma   90.00
#
_symmetry.space_group_name_H-M   'P 1'
#
loop_
_entity.id
_entity.type
_entity.pdbx_description
1 polymer ?
#
loop_
_entity_poly.entity_id
_entity_poly.type
_entity_poly.pdbx_seq_one_letter_code
_entity_poly.pdbx_strand_id
1 'polypeptide(L)'
;MYVDILLLAELTSGPKYGYEIKKNIQNRLGENFELNHNMLYPSLRRFENMGAITKKVHTQVGKPNRNMYDITETGEEIFSEMLREFPEKLATNNIEFLVRIALFEKLDYEERKEVLTIRQDILHKQLTAIQSLDANSFFITEVIDFSKSRIEHELLWITSLMKKI
;
A
#
# COMPACT_ATOMS: atom_id res chain seq x y z
N MET A 1 1.64 2.64 -7.06
CA MET A 1 2.55 1.65 -6.50
C MET A 1 1.91 0.77 -5.45
N TYR A 2 1.17 1.30 -4.46
CA TYR A 2 0.45 0.45 -3.50
C TYR A 2 -0.48 -0.58 -4.17
N VAL A 3 -1.12 -0.23 -5.29
CA VAL A 3 -1.95 -1.15 -6.08
C VAL A 3 -1.15 -2.36 -6.58
N ASP A 4 0.09 -2.15 -6.99
CA ASP A 4 0.98 -3.18 -7.50
C ASP A 4 1.34 -4.19 -6.41
N ILE A 5 1.71 -3.67 -5.23
CA ILE A 5 2.03 -4.50 -4.05
C ILE A 5 0.80 -5.31 -3.63
N LEU A 6 -0.38 -4.68 -3.54
CA LEU A 6 -1.61 -5.37 -3.15
C LEU A 6 -2.03 -6.44 -4.17
N LEU A 7 -1.88 -6.15 -5.47
CA LEU A 7 -2.19 -7.08 -6.55
C LEU A 7 -1.30 -8.34 -6.45
N LEU A 8 0.01 -8.16 -6.35
CA LEU A 8 0.95 -9.28 -6.24
C LEU A 8 0.73 -10.03 -4.92
N ALA A 9 0.52 -9.33 -3.80
CA ALA A 9 0.20 -9.95 -2.51
C ALA A 9 -1.03 -10.85 -2.57
N GLU A 10 -2.10 -10.43 -3.28
CA GLU A 10 -3.28 -11.28 -3.47
C GLU A 10 -2.96 -12.54 -4.27
N LEU A 11 -2.09 -12.46 -5.27
CA LEU A 11 -1.71 -13.60 -6.09
C LEU A 11 -0.76 -14.58 -5.40
N THR A 12 -0.02 -14.17 -4.35
CA THR A 12 0.80 -15.12 -3.56
C THR A 12 -0.01 -16.19 -2.86
N SER A 13 -1.32 -15.99 -2.69
CA SER A 13 -2.24 -16.99 -2.10
C SER A 13 -2.93 -17.86 -3.16
N GLY A 14 -2.45 -17.86 -4.40
CA GLY A 14 -2.90 -18.66 -5.52
C GLY A 14 -3.64 -17.89 -6.61
N PRO A 15 -3.94 -18.55 -7.74
CA PRO A 15 -4.56 -17.91 -8.91
C PRO A 15 -5.90 -17.26 -8.61
N LYS A 16 -6.17 -16.09 -9.20
CA LYS A 16 -7.41 -15.32 -9.00
C LYS A 16 -7.89 -14.64 -10.26
N TYR A 17 -9.20 -14.45 -10.37
CA TYR A 17 -9.78 -13.57 -11.37
C TYR A 17 -9.58 -12.09 -10.97
N GLY A 18 -9.47 -11.20 -11.97
CA GLY A 18 -9.24 -9.78 -11.71
C GLY A 18 -10.30 -9.13 -10.79
N TYR A 19 -11.57 -9.54 -10.90
CA TYR A 19 -12.63 -9.03 -10.02
C TYR A 19 -12.49 -9.53 -8.57
N GLU A 20 -11.96 -10.75 -8.36
CA GLU A 20 -11.70 -11.32 -7.03
C GLU A 20 -10.58 -10.57 -6.32
N ILE A 21 -9.49 -10.27 -7.04
CA ILE A 21 -8.39 -9.46 -6.51
C ILE A 21 -8.94 -8.15 -5.95
N LYS A 22 -9.74 -7.42 -6.75
CA LYS A 22 -10.36 -6.17 -6.33
C LYS A 22 -11.21 -6.36 -5.07
N LYS A 23 -12.12 -7.34 -5.11
CA LYS A 23 -13.06 -7.61 -4.01
C LYS A 23 -12.33 -7.99 -2.71
N ASN A 24 -11.29 -8.83 -2.80
CA ASN A 24 -10.54 -9.27 -1.64
C ASN A 24 -9.79 -8.11 -0.97
N ILE A 25 -9.14 -7.25 -1.78
CA ILE A 25 -8.45 -6.06 -1.26
C ILE A 25 -9.43 -5.13 -0.55
N GLN A 26 -10.58 -4.83 -1.17
CA GLN A 26 -11.61 -3.98 -0.55
C GLN A 26 -12.17 -4.57 0.74
N ASN A 27 -12.41 -5.90 0.77
CA ASN A 27 -12.93 -6.58 1.96
C ASN A 27 -11.92 -6.58 3.13
N ARG A 28 -10.61 -6.61 2.85
CA ARG A 28 -9.57 -6.65 3.89
C ARG A 28 -9.17 -5.28 4.40
N LEU A 29 -9.09 -4.29 3.52
CA LEU A 29 -8.53 -2.98 3.84
C LEU A 29 -9.58 -1.87 3.95
N GLY A 30 -10.84 -2.19 3.64
CA GLY A 30 -11.95 -1.24 3.67
C GLY A 30 -11.96 -0.27 2.49
N GLU A 31 -12.97 0.60 2.48
CA GLU A 31 -13.24 1.53 1.38
C GLU A 31 -12.17 2.62 1.22
N ASN A 32 -11.35 2.87 2.25
CA ASN A 32 -10.24 3.83 2.18
C ASN A 32 -9.14 3.44 1.19
N PHE A 33 -9.10 2.17 0.78
CA PHE A 33 -8.18 1.63 -0.22
C PHE A 33 -8.91 1.50 -1.56
N GLU A 34 -9.17 2.62 -2.23
CA GLU A 34 -9.81 2.60 -3.54
C GLU A 34 -8.96 1.88 -4.57
N LEU A 35 -9.48 0.74 -5.03
CA LEU A 35 -8.96 0.02 -6.17
C LEU A 35 -9.96 0.12 -7.31
N ASN A 36 -9.80 1.08 -8.20
CA ASN A 36 -10.66 1.20 -9.36
C ASN A 36 -10.11 0.39 -10.57
N HIS A 37 -10.97 0.16 -11.55
CA HIS A 37 -10.60 -0.60 -12.76
C HIS A 37 -9.45 0.03 -13.53
N ASN A 38 -9.35 1.37 -13.51
CA ASN A 38 -8.31 2.11 -14.22
C ASN A 38 -6.93 1.95 -13.58
N MET A 39 -6.85 1.46 -12.34
CA MET A 39 -5.60 1.18 -11.65
C MET A 39 -5.21 -0.31 -11.75
N LEU A 40 -6.16 -1.22 -11.57
CA LEU A 40 -5.91 -2.65 -11.51
C LEU A 40 -5.50 -3.25 -12.87
N TYR A 41 -6.28 -2.99 -13.92
CA TYR A 41 -6.03 -3.65 -15.21
C TYR A 41 -4.75 -3.18 -15.93
N PRO A 42 -4.34 -1.91 -15.87
CA PRO A 42 -3.02 -1.50 -16.36
C PRO A 42 -1.87 -2.19 -15.60
N SER A 43 -1.99 -2.37 -14.27
CA SER A 43 -1.00 -3.09 -13.47
C SER A 43 -0.92 -4.57 -13.85
N LEU A 44 -2.07 -5.24 -14.00
CA LEU A 44 -2.12 -6.63 -14.48
C LEU A 44 -1.44 -6.79 -15.84
N ARG A 45 -1.73 -5.90 -16.82
CA ARG A 45 -1.10 -5.94 -18.13
C ARG A 45 0.41 -5.71 -18.08
N ARG A 46 0.85 -4.78 -17.23
CA ARG A 46 2.28 -4.50 -17.04
C ARG A 46 3.00 -5.72 -16.48
N PHE A 47 2.48 -6.35 -15.44
CA PHE A 47 3.09 -7.54 -14.83
C PHE A 47 3.04 -8.76 -15.74
N GLU A 48 1.99 -8.91 -16.56
CA GLU A 48 1.93 -9.93 -17.60
C GLU A 48 3.06 -9.72 -18.63
N ASN A 49 3.27 -8.49 -19.10
CA ASN A 49 4.35 -8.15 -20.05
C ASN A 49 5.76 -8.33 -19.46
N MET A 50 5.91 -8.17 -18.15
CA MET A 50 7.16 -8.41 -17.42
C MET A 50 7.41 -9.91 -17.11
N GLY A 51 6.45 -10.78 -17.41
CA GLY A 51 6.52 -12.18 -17.03
C GLY A 51 6.33 -12.43 -15.53
N ALA A 52 5.96 -11.41 -14.76
CA ALA A 52 5.71 -11.52 -13.31
C ALA A 52 4.41 -12.25 -12.97
N ILE A 53 3.46 -12.24 -13.88
CA ILE A 53 2.22 -13.02 -13.78
C ILE A 53 1.90 -13.69 -15.11
N THR A 54 1.18 -14.82 -15.04
CA THR A 54 0.59 -15.47 -16.20
C THR A 54 -0.92 -15.20 -16.26
N LYS A 55 -1.49 -15.27 -17.46
CA LYS A 55 -2.94 -15.12 -17.69
C LYS A 55 -3.50 -16.32 -18.41
N LYS A 56 -4.56 -16.92 -17.86
CA LYS A 56 -5.36 -17.98 -18.50
C LYS A 56 -6.76 -17.44 -18.78
N VAL A 57 -7.20 -17.56 -20.05
CA VAL A 57 -8.56 -17.18 -20.46
C VAL A 57 -9.50 -18.33 -20.24
N HIS A 58 -10.50 -18.15 -19.39
CA HIS A 58 -11.58 -19.10 -19.18
C HIS A 58 -12.79 -18.68 -20.02
N THR A 59 -13.08 -19.45 -21.05
CA THR A 59 -14.26 -19.26 -21.90
C THR A 59 -15.52 -19.74 -21.20
N GLN A 60 -16.59 -18.96 -21.30
CA GLN A 60 -17.90 -19.32 -20.74
C GLN A 60 -18.96 -19.24 -21.85
N VAL A 61 -19.84 -20.26 -21.94
CA VAL A 61 -20.94 -20.22 -22.88
C VAL A 61 -21.97 -19.17 -22.46
N GLY A 62 -22.26 -18.22 -23.34
CA GLY A 62 -23.25 -17.15 -23.07
C GLY A 62 -22.83 -16.07 -22.07
N LYS A 63 -21.55 -16.02 -21.65
CA LYS A 63 -21.01 -15.00 -20.75
C LYS A 63 -19.65 -14.50 -21.26
N PRO A 64 -19.23 -13.29 -20.88
CA PRO A 64 -17.89 -12.79 -21.22
C PRO A 64 -16.80 -13.71 -20.67
N ASN A 65 -15.73 -13.87 -21.45
CA ASN A 65 -14.53 -14.58 -21.02
C ASN A 65 -13.97 -13.98 -19.73
N ARG A 66 -13.44 -14.83 -18.85
CA ARG A 66 -12.80 -14.41 -17.60
C ARG A 66 -11.31 -14.68 -17.66
N ASN A 67 -10.53 -13.70 -17.27
CA ASN A 67 -9.08 -13.83 -17.15
C ASN A 67 -8.70 -14.20 -15.72
N MET A 68 -8.08 -15.36 -15.56
CA MET A 68 -7.47 -15.80 -14.33
C MET A 68 -5.98 -15.50 -14.37
N TYR A 69 -5.46 -14.90 -13.32
CA TYR A 69 -4.06 -14.52 -13.19
C TYR A 69 -3.39 -15.35 -12.10
N ASP A 70 -2.13 -15.68 -12.33
CA ASP A 70 -1.29 -16.44 -11.41
C ASP A 70 0.09 -15.79 -11.32
N ILE A 71 0.69 -15.76 -10.13
CA ILE A 71 2.03 -15.19 -9.93
C ILE A 71 3.08 -16.19 -10.39
N THR A 72 4.20 -15.68 -10.92
CA THR A 72 5.38 -16.47 -11.27
C THR A 72 6.47 -16.27 -10.21
N GLU A 73 7.54 -17.06 -10.26
CA GLU A 73 8.74 -16.86 -9.42
C GLU A 73 9.29 -15.44 -9.56
N THR A 74 9.41 -14.94 -10.80
CA THR A 74 9.78 -13.53 -11.06
C THR A 74 8.82 -12.54 -10.40
N GLY A 75 7.53 -12.86 -10.37
CA GLY A 75 6.52 -12.03 -9.71
C GLY A 75 6.67 -12.02 -8.19
N GLU A 76 7.05 -13.13 -7.58
CA GLU A 76 7.32 -13.22 -6.14
C GLU A 76 8.59 -12.43 -5.76
N GLU A 77 9.63 -12.48 -6.58
CA GLU A 77 10.85 -11.67 -6.41
C GLU A 77 10.52 -10.17 -6.47
N ILE A 78 9.81 -9.74 -7.53
CA ILE A 78 9.37 -8.34 -7.69
C ILE A 78 8.49 -7.90 -6.51
N PHE A 79 7.58 -8.75 -6.06
CA PHE A 79 6.73 -8.45 -4.90
C PHE A 79 7.58 -8.21 -3.64
N SER A 80 8.53 -9.09 -3.36
CA SER A 80 9.40 -9.01 -2.19
C SER A 80 10.26 -7.73 -2.23
N GLU A 81 10.83 -7.39 -3.38
CA GLU A 81 11.60 -6.17 -3.57
C GLU A 81 10.74 -4.92 -3.36
N MET A 82 9.58 -4.84 -4.03
CA MET A 82 8.66 -3.70 -3.89
C MET A 82 8.14 -3.50 -2.46
N LEU A 83 7.97 -4.58 -1.70
CA LEU A 83 7.49 -4.51 -0.32
C LEU A 83 8.57 -3.96 0.62
N ARG A 84 9.84 -4.36 0.41
CA ARG A 84 11.01 -3.88 1.18
C ARG A 84 11.37 -2.44 0.85
N GLU A 85 11.32 -2.07 -0.43
CA GLU A 85 11.64 -0.70 -0.85
C GLU A 85 10.62 0.30 -0.32
N PHE A 86 11.06 1.15 0.61
CA PHE A 86 10.24 2.22 1.17
C PHE A 86 10.99 3.56 1.22
N PRO A 87 11.35 4.14 0.05
CA PRO A 87 12.06 5.41 0.00
C PRO A 87 11.20 6.56 0.54
N GLU A 88 11.85 7.65 0.98
CA GLU A 88 11.19 8.83 1.57
C GLU A 88 9.98 9.33 0.74
N LYS A 89 10.10 9.33 -0.59
CA LYS A 89 9.00 9.73 -1.48
C LYS A 89 7.73 8.90 -1.29
N LEU A 90 7.86 7.60 -1.06
CA LEU A 90 6.72 6.72 -0.76
C LEU A 90 6.27 6.87 0.69
N ALA A 91 7.21 7.10 1.60
CA ALA A 91 6.95 7.24 3.02
C ALA A 91 6.14 8.51 3.38
N THR A 92 6.09 9.51 2.50
CA THR A 92 5.18 10.67 2.65
C THR A 92 3.71 10.31 2.38
N ASN A 93 3.45 9.25 1.62
CA ASN A 93 2.10 8.82 1.27
C ASN A 93 1.55 7.84 2.31
N ASN A 94 0.46 8.24 2.96
CA ASN A 94 -0.17 7.45 4.02
C ASN A 94 -0.65 6.06 3.53
N ILE A 95 -1.17 5.97 2.30
CA ILE A 95 -1.68 4.70 1.74
C ILE A 95 -0.51 3.73 1.48
N GLU A 96 0.60 4.22 0.93
CA GLU A 96 1.81 3.42 0.72
C GLU A 96 2.36 2.84 2.03
N PHE A 97 2.33 3.62 3.11
CA PHE A 97 2.72 3.19 4.45
C PHE A 97 1.75 2.13 5.00
N LEU A 98 0.45 2.41 5.01
CA LEU A 98 -0.55 1.49 5.58
C LEU A 98 -0.63 0.15 4.84
N VAL A 99 -0.40 0.13 3.53
CA VAL A 99 -0.32 -1.11 2.75
C VAL A 99 0.85 -1.99 3.23
N ARG A 100 2.01 -1.40 3.52
CA ARG A 100 3.14 -2.17 4.08
C ARG A 100 2.83 -2.71 5.47
N ILE A 101 2.22 -1.90 6.33
CA ILE A 101 1.76 -2.38 7.65
C ILE A 101 0.81 -3.58 7.51
N ALA A 102 -0.14 -3.53 6.58
CA ALA A 102 -1.09 -4.62 6.33
C ALA A 102 -0.41 -5.92 5.83
N LEU A 103 0.83 -5.81 5.35
CA LEU A 103 1.62 -6.92 4.81
C LEU A 103 2.86 -7.25 5.67
N PHE A 104 2.94 -6.73 6.90
CA PHE A 104 4.07 -6.95 7.80
C PHE A 104 4.37 -8.42 8.07
N GLU A 105 3.40 -9.30 7.97
CA GLU A 105 3.61 -10.76 8.07
C GLU A 105 4.54 -11.32 6.99
N LYS A 106 4.72 -10.59 5.88
CA LYS A 106 5.61 -10.93 4.77
C LYS A 106 7.03 -10.35 4.91
N LEU A 107 7.27 -9.54 5.93
CA LEU A 107 8.54 -8.90 6.24
C LEU A 107 9.14 -9.48 7.52
N ASP A 108 10.46 -9.51 7.61
CA ASP A 108 11.15 -9.85 8.84
C ASP A 108 11.14 -8.70 9.86
N TYR A 109 11.70 -8.94 11.05
CA TYR A 109 11.71 -7.96 12.13
C TYR A 109 12.45 -6.66 11.76
N GLU A 110 13.63 -6.78 11.16
CA GLU A 110 14.46 -5.61 10.81
C GLU A 110 13.80 -4.78 9.70
N GLU A 111 13.23 -5.44 8.70
CA GLU A 111 12.48 -4.80 7.61
C GLU A 111 11.25 -4.03 8.13
N ARG A 112 10.48 -4.61 9.06
CA ARG A 112 9.34 -3.94 9.71
C ARG A 112 9.79 -2.70 10.46
N LYS A 113 10.86 -2.83 11.24
CA LYS A 113 11.44 -1.75 12.02
C LYS A 113 11.94 -0.61 11.13
N GLU A 114 12.58 -0.94 10.02
CA GLU A 114 13.05 0.05 9.03
C GLU A 114 11.87 0.85 8.45
N VAL A 115 10.81 0.18 8.00
CA VAL A 115 9.59 0.86 7.49
C VAL A 115 9.01 1.83 8.52
N LEU A 116 8.92 1.42 9.79
CA LEU A 116 8.39 2.26 10.86
C LEU A 116 9.32 3.46 11.14
N THR A 117 10.64 3.24 11.15
CA THR A 117 11.63 4.29 11.40
C THR A 117 11.60 5.35 10.30
N ILE A 118 11.61 4.93 9.03
CA ILE A 118 11.51 5.85 7.89
C ILE A 118 10.25 6.72 8.00
N ARG A 119 9.11 6.11 8.34
CA ARG A 119 7.86 6.86 8.49
C ARG A 119 7.90 7.83 9.67
N GLN A 120 8.47 7.43 10.80
CA GLN A 120 8.66 8.33 11.96
C GLN A 120 9.50 9.57 11.58
N ASP A 121 10.61 9.38 10.87
CA ASP A 121 11.48 10.48 10.45
C ASP A 121 10.74 11.48 9.55
N ILE A 122 9.93 10.97 8.62
CA ILE A 122 9.08 11.82 7.78
C ILE A 122 8.07 12.61 8.61
N LEU A 123 7.40 11.97 9.57
CA LEU A 123 6.43 12.62 10.42
C LEU A 123 7.06 13.68 11.31
N HIS A 124 8.26 13.45 11.84
CA HIS A 124 9.01 14.47 12.59
C HIS A 124 9.40 15.67 11.72
N LYS A 125 9.88 15.43 10.49
CA LYS A 125 10.14 16.51 9.53
C LYS A 125 8.87 17.33 9.23
N GLN A 126 7.73 16.66 9.01
CA GLN A 126 6.45 17.32 8.78
C GLN A 126 5.97 18.11 10.00
N LEU A 127 6.11 17.56 11.20
CA LEU A 127 5.74 18.24 12.44
C LEU A 127 6.54 19.52 12.64
N THR A 128 7.86 19.47 12.43
CA THR A 128 8.73 20.65 12.51
C THR A 128 8.33 21.71 11.47
N ALA A 129 8.03 21.30 10.25
CA ALA A 129 7.58 22.23 9.20
C ALA A 129 6.25 22.89 9.56
N ILE A 130 5.29 22.16 10.10
CA ILE A 130 3.99 22.70 10.52
C ILE A 130 4.15 23.68 11.69
N GLN A 131 5.04 23.41 12.64
CA GLN A 131 5.30 24.30 13.77
C GLN A 131 5.92 25.65 13.38
N SER A 132 6.55 25.73 12.20
CA SER A 132 7.12 26.97 11.68
C SER A 132 6.13 27.81 10.86
N LEU A 133 4.90 27.32 10.65
CA LEU A 133 3.88 28.06 9.90
C LEU A 133 3.30 29.20 10.74
N ASP A 134 3.20 30.37 10.12
CA ASP A 134 2.54 31.52 10.72
C ASP A 134 1.03 31.49 10.48
N ALA A 135 0.26 31.50 11.56
CA ALA A 135 -1.20 31.45 11.51
C ALA A 135 -1.77 32.87 11.56
N ASN A 136 -2.16 33.39 10.43
CA ASN A 136 -2.67 34.76 10.29
C ASN A 136 -4.20 34.86 10.37
N SER A 137 -4.92 33.78 10.64
CA SER A 137 -6.38 33.76 10.87
C SER A 137 -6.79 32.57 11.73
N PHE A 138 -7.94 32.71 12.41
CA PHE A 138 -8.51 31.66 13.25
C PHE A 138 -8.65 30.32 12.51
N PHE A 139 -9.24 30.30 11.33
CA PHE A 139 -9.46 29.06 10.59
C PHE A 139 -8.17 28.41 10.06
N ILE A 140 -7.15 29.21 9.76
CA ILE A 140 -5.81 28.68 9.42
C ILE A 140 -5.19 28.02 10.65
N THR A 141 -5.31 28.61 11.84
CA THR A 141 -4.88 28.01 13.11
C THR A 141 -5.53 26.65 13.32
N GLU A 142 -6.86 26.54 13.16
CA GLU A 142 -7.58 25.27 13.30
C GLU A 142 -7.09 24.18 12.33
N VAL A 143 -6.76 24.54 11.07
CA VAL A 143 -6.19 23.59 10.10
C VAL A 143 -4.79 23.12 10.50
N ILE A 144 -3.97 24.04 11.02
CA ILE A 144 -2.62 23.73 11.51
C ILE A 144 -2.71 22.78 12.72
N ASP A 145 -3.56 23.09 13.70
CA ASP A 145 -3.75 22.30 14.91
C ASP A 145 -4.31 20.91 14.60
N PHE A 146 -5.25 20.81 13.68
CA PHE A 146 -5.75 19.52 13.19
C PHE A 146 -4.63 18.69 12.53
N SER A 147 -3.84 19.33 11.67
CA SER A 147 -2.74 18.66 10.97
C SER A 147 -1.67 18.17 11.94
N LYS A 148 -1.32 18.99 12.94
CA LYS A 148 -0.40 18.64 14.03
C LYS A 148 -0.91 17.46 14.84
N SER A 149 -2.16 17.50 15.29
CA SER A 149 -2.79 16.42 16.06
C SER A 149 -2.79 15.10 15.32
N ARG A 150 -3.01 15.10 14.01
CA ARG A 150 -2.92 13.89 13.17
C ARG A 150 -1.53 13.28 13.18
N ILE A 151 -0.49 14.10 13.00
CA ILE A 151 0.91 13.64 12.98
C ILE A 151 1.30 13.09 14.36
N GLU A 152 0.97 13.81 15.43
CA GLU A 152 1.26 13.37 16.80
C GLU A 152 0.59 12.05 17.13
N HIS A 153 -0.67 11.88 16.73
CA HIS A 153 -1.40 10.62 16.90
C HIS A 153 -0.76 9.46 16.14
N GLU A 154 -0.35 9.69 14.89
CA GLU A 154 0.32 8.66 14.09
C GLU A 154 1.68 8.27 14.69
N LEU A 155 2.46 9.23 15.20
CA LEU A 155 3.72 8.98 15.90
C LEU A 155 3.52 8.11 17.15
N LEU A 156 2.49 8.40 17.97
CA LEU A 156 2.13 7.59 19.14
C LEU A 156 1.74 6.17 18.73
N TRP A 157 0.96 6.02 17.68
CA TRP A 157 0.55 4.72 17.17
C TRP A 157 1.76 3.90 16.66
N ILE A 158 2.67 4.51 15.89
CA ILE A 158 3.90 3.86 15.41
C ILE A 158 4.75 3.41 16.59
N THR A 159 4.92 4.27 17.61
CA THR A 159 5.67 3.93 18.83
C THR A 159 5.05 2.73 19.57
N SER A 160 3.71 2.66 19.61
CA SER A 160 3.00 1.51 20.18
C SER A 160 3.18 0.24 19.34
N LEU A 161 3.18 0.38 18.00
CA LEU A 161 3.35 -0.74 17.09
C LEU A 161 4.76 -1.31 17.16
N MET A 162 5.79 -0.47 17.26
CA MET A 162 7.20 -0.89 17.44
C MET A 162 7.43 -1.76 18.68
N LYS A 163 6.57 -1.66 19.70
CA LYS A 163 6.65 -2.51 20.91
C LYS A 163 5.98 -3.87 20.73
N LYS A 164 5.27 -4.07 19.64
CA LYS A 164 4.46 -5.28 19.37
C LYS A 164 5.04 -6.18 18.29
N ILE A 165 5.99 -5.68 17.49
CA ILE A 165 6.64 -6.41 16.41
C ILE A 165 7.86 -7.17 16.88
#